data_4201e6439f4c920e7686ec7101568c04
#
_entry.id   4201e6439f4c920e7686ec7101568c04
#
_cell.length_a   1.000
_cell.length_b   1.000
_cell.length_c   1.000
_cell.angle_alpha   90.00
_cell.angle_beta   90.00
_cell.angle_gamma   90.00
#
_symmetry.space_group_name_H-M   'P 1'
#
loop_
_entity.id
_entity.type
_entity.pdbx_description
1 polymer ?
#
loop_
_entity_poly.entity_id
_entity_poly.type
_entity_poly.pdbx_seq_one_letter_code
_entity_poly.pdbx_strand_id
1 'polypeptide(L)'
;MQKLCRIALAVSVSVGFSLTSFGSFALEDSSDEPLPALTPQSQHATASKRITARFTRGHYKKVKISDALSQEVFDRFIKQLDYSRNVFLASDVAEFNKHSLEFDDAFARGKLSLAYDIYNLNMQRRLERYQYALSLLDNSLKGKDTETKSPFD
;
A
#
# COMPACT_ATOMS: atom_id res chain seq x y z
N MET A 1 9.45 -15.94 -79.48
CA MET A 1 9.98 -14.58 -79.53
C MET A 1 9.57 -13.87 -78.28
N GLN A 2 10.27 -14.09 -77.20
CA GLN A 2 9.92 -13.54 -75.88
C GLN A 2 11.15 -12.86 -75.29
N LYS A 3 11.02 -11.61 -75.04
CA LYS A 3 12.03 -10.79 -74.37
C LYS A 3 11.86 -10.87 -72.88
N LEU A 4 12.83 -11.49 -72.22
CA LEU A 4 12.93 -11.53 -70.75
C LEU A 4 13.34 -10.14 -70.22
N CYS A 5 12.45 -9.53 -69.44
CA CYS A 5 12.76 -8.34 -68.70
C CYS A 5 13.24 -8.76 -67.31
N ARG A 6 14.51 -8.56 -67.00
CA ARG A 6 15.12 -8.80 -65.69
C ARG A 6 14.91 -7.53 -64.84
N ILE A 7 14.05 -7.62 -63.86
CA ILE A 7 13.93 -6.59 -62.81
C ILE A 7 14.86 -6.98 -61.66
N ALA A 8 15.93 -6.22 -61.49
CA ALA A 8 16.82 -6.32 -60.35
C ALA A 8 16.20 -5.55 -59.17
N LEU A 9 15.80 -6.25 -58.11
CA LEU A 9 15.28 -5.67 -56.88
C LEU A 9 16.47 -5.42 -55.95
N ALA A 10 16.89 -4.17 -55.84
CA ALA A 10 17.89 -3.75 -54.87
C ALA A 10 17.19 -3.57 -53.50
N VAL A 11 17.43 -4.49 -52.59
CA VAL A 11 16.99 -4.37 -51.17
C VAL A 11 18.06 -3.60 -50.42
N SER A 12 17.82 -2.32 -50.16
CA SER A 12 18.64 -1.49 -49.27
C SER A 12 18.20 -1.73 -47.82
N VAL A 13 19.01 -2.48 -47.09
CA VAL A 13 18.85 -2.65 -45.64
C VAL A 13 19.40 -1.39 -44.94
N SER A 14 18.54 -0.46 -44.61
CA SER A 14 18.86 0.66 -43.74
C SER A 14 18.76 0.20 -42.29
N VAL A 15 19.90 -0.04 -41.65
CA VAL A 15 20.01 -0.26 -40.20
C VAL A 15 19.78 1.07 -39.52
N GLY A 16 18.51 1.29 -39.09
CA GLY A 16 18.14 2.41 -38.25
C GLY A 16 18.66 2.17 -36.83
N PHE A 17 19.71 2.89 -36.47
CA PHE A 17 20.21 2.93 -35.09
C PHE A 17 19.25 3.80 -34.27
N SER A 18 18.24 3.14 -33.64
CA SER A 18 17.34 3.82 -32.74
C SER A 18 18.08 4.10 -31.43
N LEU A 19 18.50 5.35 -31.25
CA LEU A 19 18.89 5.84 -29.93
C LEU A 19 17.63 5.77 -29.01
N THR A 20 17.54 4.76 -28.19
CA THR A 20 16.61 4.73 -27.07
C THR A 20 17.07 5.81 -26.09
N SER A 21 16.36 6.92 -26.09
CA SER A 21 16.47 7.93 -25.04
C SER A 21 16.11 7.24 -23.74
N PHE A 22 17.09 7.05 -22.87
CA PHE A 22 16.83 6.76 -21.46
C PHE A 22 16.07 7.97 -20.92
N GLY A 23 14.75 7.84 -20.82
CA GLY A 23 13.91 8.81 -20.14
C GLY A 23 14.45 8.96 -18.71
N SER A 24 14.91 10.13 -18.37
CA SER A 24 15.16 10.51 -16.99
C SER A 24 13.84 10.30 -16.26
N PHE A 25 13.77 9.31 -15.37
CA PHE A 25 12.71 9.24 -14.38
C PHE A 25 12.90 10.46 -13.49
N ALA A 26 12.26 11.57 -13.85
CA ALA A 26 12.01 12.61 -12.91
C ALA A 26 11.19 11.97 -11.79
N LEU A 27 11.74 11.90 -10.60
CA LEU A 27 10.97 11.68 -9.38
C LEU A 27 10.04 12.90 -9.30
N GLU A 28 8.81 12.72 -9.79
CA GLU A 28 7.76 13.69 -9.51
C GLU A 28 7.66 13.80 -7.99
N ASP A 29 7.84 15.00 -7.51
CA ASP A 29 7.68 15.38 -6.10
C ASP A 29 6.19 15.26 -5.74
N SER A 30 5.77 14.04 -5.47
CA SER A 30 4.39 13.68 -5.09
C SER A 30 4.17 13.76 -3.57
N SER A 31 4.96 14.61 -2.89
CA SER A 31 5.09 14.57 -1.44
C SER A 31 3.88 15.09 -0.66
N ASP A 32 2.93 15.81 -1.27
CA ASP A 32 1.84 16.49 -0.55
C ASP A 32 0.43 16.02 -0.91
N GLU A 33 0.26 15.03 -1.80
CA GLU A 33 -1.08 14.56 -2.12
C GLU A 33 -1.57 13.57 -1.05
N PRO A 34 -2.74 13.82 -0.43
CA PRO A 34 -3.29 12.90 0.56
C PRO A 34 -3.58 11.55 -0.09
N LEU A 35 -3.19 10.47 0.59
CA LEU A 35 -3.47 9.13 0.10
C LEU A 35 -4.97 8.91 -0.08
N PRO A 36 -5.40 8.32 -1.22
CA PRO A 36 -6.81 8.03 -1.44
C PRO A 36 -7.31 7.04 -0.37
N ALA A 37 -8.34 7.44 0.37
CA ALA A 37 -8.96 6.58 1.38
C ALA A 37 -9.63 5.38 0.71
N LEU A 38 -9.31 4.17 1.16
CA LEU A 38 -9.96 2.95 0.72
C LEU A 38 -11.33 2.83 1.36
N THR A 39 -12.32 2.40 0.58
CA THR A 39 -13.69 2.16 1.06
C THR A 39 -14.14 0.74 0.75
N PRO A 40 -14.95 0.12 1.63
CA PRO A 40 -15.48 -1.21 1.38
C PRO A 40 -16.43 -1.22 0.19
N GLN A 41 -16.22 -2.15 -0.74
CA GLN A 41 -17.11 -2.38 -1.89
C GLN A 41 -18.08 -3.52 -1.56
N SER A 42 -19.19 -3.60 -2.31
CA SER A 42 -20.23 -4.62 -2.12
C SER A 42 -19.72 -6.06 -2.23
N GLN A 43 -18.72 -6.29 -3.08
CA GLN A 43 -18.07 -7.59 -3.22
C GLN A 43 -17.32 -8.00 -1.95
N HIS A 44 -16.70 -7.04 -1.22
CA HIS A 44 -15.99 -7.31 0.04
C HIS A 44 -16.96 -7.74 1.14
N ALA A 45 -18.13 -7.08 1.25
CA ALA A 45 -19.20 -7.46 2.16
C ALA A 45 -19.72 -8.86 1.86
N THR A 46 -19.89 -9.19 0.57
CA THR A 46 -20.33 -10.53 0.14
C THR A 46 -19.28 -11.59 0.46
N ALA A 47 -18.01 -11.31 0.19
CA ALA A 47 -16.90 -12.21 0.50
C ALA A 47 -16.82 -12.47 2.02
N SER A 48 -16.88 -11.42 2.84
CA SER A 48 -16.84 -11.53 4.30
C SER A 48 -17.94 -12.45 4.84
N LYS A 49 -19.20 -12.24 4.41
CA LYS A 49 -20.33 -13.09 4.80
C LYS A 49 -20.13 -14.55 4.41
N ARG A 50 -19.63 -14.81 3.18
CA ARG A 50 -19.38 -16.17 2.69
C ARG A 50 -18.27 -16.86 3.47
N ILE A 51 -17.16 -16.17 3.75
CA ILE A 51 -16.03 -16.67 4.53
C ILE A 51 -16.51 -17.02 5.95
N THR A 52 -17.20 -16.10 6.62
CA THR A 52 -17.74 -16.30 7.96
C THR A 52 -18.69 -17.49 8.01
N ALA A 53 -19.62 -17.59 7.05
CA ALA A 53 -20.54 -18.73 6.96
C ALA A 53 -19.82 -20.07 6.72
N ARG A 54 -18.74 -20.06 5.92
CA ARG A 54 -17.93 -21.26 5.67
C ARG A 54 -17.18 -21.70 6.93
N PHE A 55 -16.62 -20.75 7.66
CA PHE A 55 -15.91 -21.00 8.91
C PHE A 55 -16.82 -21.58 9.99
N THR A 56 -18.02 -21.03 10.16
CA THR A 56 -18.94 -21.43 11.21
C THR A 56 -19.65 -22.75 10.92
N ARG A 57 -19.96 -23.03 9.65
CA ARG A 57 -20.76 -24.23 9.27
C ARG A 57 -19.96 -25.37 8.67
N GLY A 58 -18.87 -25.07 7.95
CA GLY A 58 -18.14 -26.06 7.14
C GLY A 58 -16.75 -26.42 7.66
N HIS A 59 -16.26 -25.76 8.72
CA HIS A 59 -14.95 -26.08 9.28
C HIS A 59 -15.02 -27.35 10.14
N TYR A 60 -14.00 -28.21 10.04
CA TYR A 60 -13.94 -29.46 10.84
C TYR A 60 -13.99 -29.21 12.35
N LYS A 61 -13.39 -28.12 12.81
CA LYS A 61 -13.51 -27.61 14.18
C LYS A 61 -14.62 -26.58 14.22
N LYS A 62 -15.66 -26.84 14.98
CA LYS A 62 -16.77 -25.89 15.15
C LYS A 62 -16.27 -24.63 15.86
N VAL A 63 -16.16 -23.55 15.12
CA VAL A 63 -15.80 -22.22 15.64
C VAL A 63 -17.10 -21.48 15.94
N LYS A 64 -17.24 -21.02 17.16
CA LYS A 64 -18.34 -20.12 17.54
C LYS A 64 -17.90 -18.68 17.35
N ILE A 65 -18.76 -17.89 16.74
CA ILE A 65 -18.62 -16.44 16.71
C ILE A 65 -18.89 -15.94 18.14
N SER A 66 -17.96 -15.22 18.74
CA SER A 66 -18.03 -14.77 20.11
C SER A 66 -17.08 -13.59 20.35
N ASP A 67 -17.32 -12.82 21.39
CA ASP A 67 -16.47 -11.71 21.80
C ASP A 67 -14.99 -12.12 21.96
N ALA A 68 -14.72 -13.33 22.47
CA ALA A 68 -13.37 -13.84 22.58
C ALA A 68 -12.69 -14.04 21.20
N LEU A 69 -13.44 -14.50 20.19
CA LEU A 69 -12.97 -14.57 18.82
C LEU A 69 -12.79 -13.19 18.23
N SER A 70 -13.73 -12.27 18.51
CA SER A 70 -13.65 -10.89 18.07
C SER A 70 -12.36 -10.22 18.55
N GLN A 71 -12.06 -10.34 19.84
CA GLN A 71 -10.83 -9.81 20.43
C GLN A 71 -9.57 -10.43 19.78
N GLU A 72 -9.55 -11.75 19.59
CA GLU A 72 -8.41 -12.42 18.96
C GLU A 72 -8.19 -11.95 17.51
N VAL A 73 -9.26 -11.77 16.74
CA VAL A 73 -9.21 -11.27 15.37
C VAL A 73 -8.72 -9.83 15.36
N PHE A 74 -9.24 -8.99 16.26
CA PHE A 74 -8.81 -7.61 16.40
C PHE A 74 -7.31 -7.50 16.72
N ASP A 75 -6.85 -8.22 17.73
CA ASP A 75 -5.44 -8.21 18.15
C ASP A 75 -4.50 -8.64 17.01
N ARG A 76 -4.89 -9.68 16.26
CA ARG A 76 -4.14 -10.13 15.09
C ARG A 76 -4.14 -9.10 13.97
N PHE A 77 -5.26 -8.44 13.75
CA PHE A 77 -5.39 -7.42 12.72
C PHE A 77 -4.49 -6.22 13.01
N ILE A 78 -4.55 -5.67 14.24
CA ILE A 78 -3.66 -4.59 14.67
C ILE A 78 -2.20 -5.02 14.56
N LYS A 79 -1.86 -6.23 15.03
CA LYS A 79 -0.50 -6.76 14.95
C LYS A 79 -0.01 -6.93 13.50
N GLN A 80 -0.87 -7.27 12.55
CA GLN A 80 -0.49 -7.37 11.13
C GLN A 80 -0.23 -5.98 10.52
N LEU A 81 -1.00 -4.98 10.91
CA LEU A 81 -0.82 -3.61 10.44
C LEU A 81 0.40 -2.92 11.05
N ASP A 82 0.69 -3.22 12.30
CA ASP A 82 1.81 -2.62 13.04
C ASP A 82 2.54 -3.65 13.91
N TYR A 83 3.22 -4.59 13.25
CA TYR A 83 3.98 -5.64 13.94
C TYR A 83 5.04 -5.11 14.88
N SER A 84 5.74 -4.06 14.47
CA SER A 84 6.84 -3.44 15.22
C SER A 84 6.37 -2.40 16.26
N ARG A 85 5.07 -2.15 16.36
CA ARG A 85 4.45 -1.15 17.26
C ARG A 85 5.05 0.25 17.11
N ASN A 86 5.27 0.67 15.90
CA ASN A 86 5.95 1.92 15.59
C ASN A 86 5.17 2.83 14.64
N VAL A 87 3.96 2.45 14.24
CA VAL A 87 3.11 3.19 13.31
C VAL A 87 1.97 3.88 14.06
N PHE A 88 1.16 3.11 14.79
CA PHE A 88 0.03 3.66 15.53
C PHE A 88 0.46 4.40 16.79
N LEU A 89 -0.25 5.48 17.09
CA LEU A 89 -0.14 6.14 18.40
C LEU A 89 -0.89 5.34 19.46
N ALA A 90 -0.50 5.50 20.73
CA ALA A 90 -1.20 4.85 21.83
C ALA A 90 -2.68 5.29 21.90
N SER A 91 -2.99 6.54 21.56
CA SER A 91 -4.35 7.06 21.44
C SER A 91 -5.16 6.35 20.35
N ASP A 92 -4.53 6.08 19.20
CA ASP A 92 -5.20 5.39 18.09
C ASP A 92 -5.60 3.97 18.51
N VAL A 93 -4.67 3.24 19.13
CA VAL A 93 -4.93 1.89 19.65
C VAL A 93 -5.99 1.89 20.73
N ALA A 94 -5.98 2.88 21.64
CA ALA A 94 -6.99 3.01 22.69
C ALA A 94 -8.40 3.26 22.11
N GLU A 95 -8.51 4.04 21.05
CA GLU A 95 -9.78 4.27 20.35
C GLU A 95 -10.29 3.00 19.67
N PHE A 96 -9.42 2.29 18.95
CA PHE A 96 -9.78 1.04 18.30
C PHE A 96 -10.21 -0.05 19.27
N ASN A 97 -9.58 -0.12 20.45
CA ASN A 97 -9.93 -1.10 21.48
C ASN A 97 -11.38 -1.00 21.96
N LYS A 98 -12.01 0.17 21.88
CA LYS A 98 -13.44 0.32 22.21
C LYS A 98 -14.35 -0.53 21.34
N HIS A 99 -13.90 -0.86 20.13
CA HIS A 99 -14.63 -1.63 19.12
C HIS A 99 -14.11 -3.05 18.95
N SER A 100 -13.20 -3.51 19.79
CA SER A 100 -12.54 -4.83 19.65
C SER A 100 -13.52 -6.00 19.67
N LEU A 101 -14.65 -5.85 20.38
CA LEU A 101 -15.68 -6.88 20.50
C LEU A 101 -16.71 -6.86 19.34
N GLU A 102 -16.63 -5.90 18.44
CA GLU A 102 -17.59 -5.75 17.33
C GLU A 102 -17.12 -6.44 16.03
N PHE A 103 -15.88 -6.94 15.99
CA PHE A 103 -15.27 -7.47 14.76
C PHE A 103 -15.95 -8.73 14.24
N ASP A 104 -16.35 -9.64 15.08
CA ASP A 104 -17.05 -10.88 14.71
C ASP A 104 -18.39 -10.58 14.04
N ASP A 105 -19.18 -9.71 14.64
CA ASP A 105 -20.46 -9.22 14.12
C ASP A 105 -20.29 -8.42 12.83
N ALA A 106 -19.25 -7.58 12.75
CA ALA A 106 -18.93 -6.80 11.56
C ALA A 106 -18.63 -7.72 10.37
N PHE A 107 -17.79 -8.75 10.55
CA PHE A 107 -17.50 -9.72 9.51
C PHE A 107 -18.71 -10.57 9.14
N ALA A 108 -19.50 -11.03 10.12
CA ALA A 108 -20.71 -11.82 9.86
C ALA A 108 -21.76 -11.04 9.06
N ARG A 109 -21.89 -9.76 9.31
CA ARG A 109 -22.83 -8.86 8.62
C ARG A 109 -22.24 -8.20 7.37
N GLY A 110 -20.93 -8.30 7.12
CA GLY A 110 -20.22 -7.66 6.03
C GLY A 110 -20.08 -6.14 6.21
N LYS A 111 -20.10 -5.66 7.44
CA LYS A 111 -19.88 -4.25 7.80
C LYS A 111 -18.38 -4.02 8.05
N LEU A 112 -17.65 -3.71 7.00
CA LEU A 112 -16.19 -3.65 7.03
C LEU A 112 -15.64 -2.24 7.25
N SER A 113 -16.48 -1.22 7.44
CA SER A 113 -16.06 0.18 7.58
C SER A 113 -14.95 0.35 8.64
N LEU A 114 -15.16 -0.18 9.84
CA LEU A 114 -14.17 -0.08 10.91
C LEU A 114 -12.78 -0.63 10.52
N ALA A 115 -12.73 -1.78 9.85
CA ALA A 115 -11.46 -2.35 9.41
C ALA A 115 -10.77 -1.47 8.35
N TYR A 116 -11.56 -0.83 7.47
CA TYR A 116 -11.04 0.11 6.48
C TYR A 116 -10.59 1.41 7.13
N ASP A 117 -11.30 1.93 8.13
CA ASP A 117 -10.94 3.14 8.86
C ASP A 117 -9.59 2.94 9.59
N ILE A 118 -9.41 1.81 10.27
CA ILE A 118 -8.14 1.44 10.90
C ILE A 118 -7.01 1.34 9.86
N TYR A 119 -7.28 0.71 8.70
CA TYR A 119 -6.30 0.60 7.64
C TYR A 119 -5.92 1.96 7.05
N ASN A 120 -6.90 2.81 6.78
CA ASN A 120 -6.66 4.15 6.24
C ASN A 120 -5.83 5.00 7.22
N LEU A 121 -6.14 4.93 8.52
CA LEU A 121 -5.33 5.61 9.53
C LEU A 121 -3.90 5.05 9.59
N ASN A 122 -3.71 3.73 9.44
CA ASN A 122 -2.38 3.14 9.34
C ASN A 122 -1.58 3.73 8.18
N MET A 123 -2.20 3.85 7.00
CA MET A 123 -1.55 4.43 5.82
C MET A 123 -1.21 5.90 6.03
N GLN A 124 -2.10 6.67 6.65
CA GLN A 124 -1.85 8.07 6.98
C GLN A 124 -0.68 8.21 7.96
N ARG A 125 -0.64 7.42 9.05
CA ARG A 125 0.47 7.45 10.03
C ARG A 125 1.81 7.08 9.40
N ARG A 126 1.80 6.13 8.44
CA ARG A 126 3.01 5.78 7.67
C ARG A 126 3.49 6.94 6.81
N LEU A 127 2.57 7.63 6.14
CA LEU A 127 2.90 8.79 5.31
C LEU A 127 3.48 9.93 6.16
N GLU A 128 2.81 10.30 7.26
CA GLU A 128 3.28 11.32 8.20
C GLU A 128 4.71 11.02 8.70
N ARG A 129 4.94 9.76 9.06
CA ARG A 129 6.26 9.30 9.52
C ARG A 129 7.31 9.36 8.40
N TYR A 130 6.94 9.00 7.19
CA TYR A 130 7.82 9.06 6.03
C TYR A 130 8.20 10.51 5.70
N GLN A 131 7.22 11.40 5.65
CA GLN A 131 7.45 12.83 5.43
C GLN A 131 8.36 13.43 6.50
N TYR A 132 8.14 13.09 7.77
CA TYR A 132 9.01 13.51 8.86
C TYR A 132 10.45 13.00 8.68
N ALA A 133 10.64 11.75 8.31
CA ALA A 133 11.97 11.21 8.07
C ALA A 133 12.67 11.91 6.90
N LEU A 134 11.96 12.21 5.81
CA LEU A 134 12.51 13.00 4.70
C LEU A 134 12.92 14.39 5.14
N SER A 135 12.11 15.07 5.95
CA SER A 135 12.44 16.41 6.46
C SER A 135 13.73 16.41 7.31
N LEU A 136 13.96 15.37 8.08
CA LEU A 136 15.20 15.23 8.86
C LEU A 136 16.43 15.04 7.97
N LEU A 137 16.29 14.23 6.90
CA LEU A 137 17.38 14.00 5.94
C LEU A 137 17.72 15.29 5.19
N ASP A 138 16.72 16.01 4.73
CA ASP A 138 16.88 17.27 4.00
C ASP A 138 17.58 18.33 4.86
N ASN A 139 17.19 18.47 6.13
CA ASN A 139 17.85 19.35 7.09
C ASN A 139 19.31 18.94 7.38
N SER A 140 19.58 17.63 7.43
CA SER A 140 20.95 17.11 7.64
C SER A 140 21.86 17.40 6.45
N LEU A 141 21.34 17.34 5.23
CA LEU A 141 22.08 17.65 4.01
C LEU A 141 22.38 19.15 3.93
N LYS A 142 21.38 19.99 4.16
CA LYS A 142 21.55 21.45 4.18
C LYS A 142 22.52 21.93 5.26
N GLY A 143 22.58 21.25 6.42
CA GLY A 143 23.55 21.56 7.48
C GLY A 143 25.00 21.22 7.14
N LYS A 144 25.23 20.21 6.28
CA LYS A 144 26.58 19.81 5.86
C LYS A 144 27.19 20.74 4.80
N ASP A 145 26.36 21.35 3.96
CA ASP A 145 26.84 22.28 2.92
C ASP A 145 27.36 23.60 3.50
N THR A 146 27.07 23.89 4.77
CA THR A 146 27.59 25.09 5.47
C THR A 146 28.92 24.86 6.21
N GLU A 147 29.35 23.60 6.40
CA GLU A 147 30.59 23.30 7.14
C GLU A 147 31.81 22.98 6.26
N THR A 148 31.68 22.96 4.93
CA THR A 148 32.80 22.74 4.02
C THR A 148 33.54 24.00 3.64
N LYS A 149 33.82 24.90 4.59
CA LYS A 149 34.93 25.84 4.43
C LYS A 149 36.18 25.17 4.98
N SER A 150 37.04 24.72 4.06
CA SER A 150 38.36 24.16 4.43
C SER A 150 39.11 25.21 5.28
N PRO A 151 39.69 24.82 6.42
CA PRO A 151 40.54 25.70 7.22
C PRO A 151 41.88 26.02 6.56
N PHE A 152 42.06 25.65 5.30
CA PHE A 152 43.35 25.81 4.56
C PHE A 152 43.21 26.69 3.29
N ASP A 153 42.11 27.42 3.09
CA ASP A 153 42.03 28.45 2.04
C ASP A 153 42.33 29.85 2.60
#